data_cdbd52b100911abf7b452e700b94cfb7
#
_entry.id   cdbd52b100911abf7b452e700b94cfb7
#
_cell.length_a   1.000
_cell.length_b   1.000
_cell.length_c   1.000
_cell.angle_alpha   90.00
_cell.angle_beta   90.00
_cell.angle_gamma   90.00
#
_symmetry.space_group_name_H-M   'P 1'
#
loop_
_entity.id
_entity.type
_entity.pdbx_description
1 polymer ?
#
loop_
_entity_poly.entity_id
_entity_poly.type
_entity_poly.pdbx_seq_one_letter_code
_entity_poly.pdbx_strand_id
1 'polypeptide(L)' 'MADDSRVFGLLEEMLVSGRTTEEVCRDCPELLPEVRARWRRWCQAL' A
#
# COMPACT_ATOMS: atom_id res chain seq x y z
N MET A 1 -1.94 -7.01 -12.80
CA MET A 1 -2.81 -8.10 -12.63
C MET A 1 -2.65 -8.75 -11.30
N ALA A 2 -1.68 -9.64 -11.13
CA ALA A 2 -1.46 -10.29 -9.85
C ALA A 2 -1.10 -9.31 -8.75
N ASP A 3 -0.60 -8.15 -9.13
CA ASP A 3 -0.10 -7.18 -8.16
C ASP A 3 -1.21 -6.42 -7.45
N ASP A 4 -2.40 -6.37 -8.02
CA ASP A 4 -3.51 -5.65 -7.39
C ASP A 4 -3.86 -6.26 -6.04
N SER A 5 -3.92 -7.58 -5.97
CA SER A 5 -4.22 -8.26 -4.71
C SER A 5 -3.14 -8.00 -3.67
N ARG A 6 -1.88 -7.98 -4.10
CA ARG A 6 -0.78 -7.71 -3.19
C ARG A 6 -0.82 -6.28 -2.69
N VAL A 7 -1.12 -5.35 -3.60
CA VAL A 7 -1.22 -3.94 -3.22
C VAL A 7 -2.35 -3.75 -2.21
N PHE A 8 -3.48 -4.38 -2.44
CA PHE A 8 -4.60 -4.30 -1.50
C PHE A 8 -4.22 -4.85 -0.13
N GLY A 9 -3.52 -5.97 -0.11
CA GLY A 9 -3.07 -6.56 1.14
C GLY A 9 -2.16 -5.63 1.91
N LEU A 10 -1.27 -4.95 1.20
CA LEU A 10 -0.36 -4.00 1.82
C LEU A 10 -1.10 -2.78 2.36
N LEU A 11 -2.08 -2.29 1.61
CA LEU A 11 -2.89 -1.16 2.05
C LEU A 11 -3.67 -1.52 3.31
N GLU A 12 -4.22 -2.71 3.33
CA GLU A 12 -4.96 -3.19 4.49
C GLU A 12 -4.06 -3.28 5.71
N GLU A 13 -2.84 -3.76 5.52
CA GLU A 13 -1.88 -3.86 6.60
C GLU A 13 -1.54 -2.48 7.16
N MET A 14 -1.42 -1.50 6.28
CA MET A 14 -1.17 -0.12 6.72
C MET A 14 -2.30 0.40 7.60
N LEU A 15 -3.53 0.09 7.23
CA LEU A 15 -4.69 0.53 7.99
C LEU A 15 -4.74 -0.14 9.36
N VAL A 16 -4.44 -1.42 9.39
CA VAL A 16 -4.56 -2.20 10.63
C VAL A 16 -3.41 -1.91 11.59
N SER A 17 -2.20 -1.84 11.07
CA SER A 17 -1.02 -1.70 11.92
C SER A 17 -0.50 -0.26 12.02
N GLY A 18 -0.96 0.62 11.15
CA GLY A 18 -0.51 2.01 11.17
C GLY A 18 0.89 2.19 10.62
N ARG A 19 1.39 1.21 9.88
CA ARG A 19 2.73 1.31 9.30
C ARG A 19 2.73 2.23 8.08
N THR A 20 3.91 2.71 7.74
CA THR A 20 4.06 3.55 6.56
C THR A 20 4.16 2.70 5.30
N THR A 21 3.98 3.35 4.14
CA THR A 21 4.11 2.64 2.87
C THR A 21 5.49 2.03 2.72
N GLU A 22 6.51 2.74 3.18
CA GLU A 22 7.87 2.25 3.08
C GLU A 22 8.09 1.00 3.91
N GLU A 23 7.45 0.94 5.07
CA GLU A 23 7.58 -0.22 5.94
C GLU A 23 6.91 -1.45 5.37
N VAL A 24 5.68 -1.30 4.88
CA VAL A 24 4.96 -2.45 4.33
C VAL A 24 5.54 -2.93 3.01
N CYS A 25 6.21 -2.04 2.28
CA CYS A 25 6.82 -2.39 0.99
C CYS A 25 8.30 -2.71 1.12
N ARG A 26 8.76 -2.97 2.34
CA ARG A 26 10.16 -3.27 2.57
C ARG A 26 10.62 -4.48 1.77
N ASP A 27 9.79 -5.49 1.70
CA ASP A 27 10.11 -6.73 0.99
C ASP A 27 9.81 -6.67 -0.49
N CYS A 28 9.04 -5.68 -0.91
CA CYS A 28 8.67 -5.52 -2.31
C CYS A 28 8.74 -4.05 -2.71
N PRO A 29 9.95 -3.50 -2.81
CA PRO A 29 10.12 -2.09 -3.14
C PRO A 29 9.57 -1.71 -4.51
N GLU A 30 9.43 -2.66 -5.41
CA GLU A 30 8.88 -2.38 -6.74
C GLU A 30 7.40 -2.00 -6.67
N LEU A 31 6.72 -2.35 -5.59
CA LEU A 31 5.31 -2.00 -5.41
C LEU A 31 5.12 -0.69 -4.67
N LEU A 32 6.19 -0.10 -4.19
CA LEU A 32 6.10 1.12 -3.41
C LEU A 32 5.37 2.26 -4.13
N PRO A 33 5.70 2.58 -5.39
CA PRO A 33 4.99 3.66 -6.09
C PRO A 33 3.50 3.36 -6.26
N GLU A 34 3.17 2.10 -6.52
CA GLU A 34 1.79 1.67 -6.67
C GLU A 34 1.02 1.84 -5.37
N VAL A 35 1.57 1.32 -4.29
CA VAL A 35 0.93 1.38 -2.99
C VAL A 35 0.77 2.84 -2.54
N ARG A 36 1.78 3.64 -2.77
CA ARG A 36 1.75 5.05 -2.40
C ARG A 36 0.65 5.80 -3.15
N ALA A 37 0.50 5.53 -4.44
CA ALA A 37 -0.51 6.19 -5.25
C ALA A 37 -1.90 5.79 -4.78
N ARG A 38 -2.12 4.50 -4.51
CA ARG A 38 -3.40 4.02 -4.04
C ARG A 38 -3.74 4.57 -2.66
N TRP A 39 -2.77 4.59 -1.79
CA TRP A 39 -2.95 5.12 -0.44
C TRP A 39 -3.36 6.59 -0.48
N ARG A 40 -2.73 7.35 -1.35
CA ARG A 40 -3.03 8.75 -1.50
C ARG A 40 -4.48 8.96 -1.94
N ARG A 41 -4.93 8.15 -2.88
CA ARG A 41 -6.31 8.23 -3.36
C ARG A 41 -7.30 7.90 -2.26
N TRP A 42 -6.98 6.90 -1.47
CA TRP A 42 -7.83 6.52 -0.35
C TRP A 42 -7.98 7.66 0.64
N CYS A 43 -6.88 8.29 0.98
CA CYS A 43 -6.91 9.40 1.93
C CYS A 43 -7.70 10.57 1.40
N GLN A 44 -7.65 10.80 0.11
CA GLN A 44 -8.41 11.89 -0.50
C GLN A 44 -9.89 11.57 -0.57
N ALA A 45 -10.22 10.30 -0.71
CA ALA A 45 -11.61 9.88 -0.80
C ALA A 45 -12.34 10.01 0.54
N LEU A 46 -11.60 9.96 1.62
CA LEU A 46 -12.18 10.11 2.94
C LEU A 46 -12.41 11.57 3.27
#